data_ed62d6941b16fad996a7ca118f4125e0
#
_entry.id   ed62d6941b16fad996a7ca118f4125e0
#
_cell.length_a   1.000
_cell.length_b   1.000
_cell.length_c   1.000
_cell.angle_alpha   90.00
_cell.angle_beta   90.00
_cell.angle_gamma   90.00
#
_symmetry.space_group_name_H-M   'P 1'
#
loop_
_entity.id
_entity.type
_entity.pdbx_description
1 polymer ?
#
loop_
_entity_poly.entity_id
_entity_poly.type
_entity_poly.pdbx_seq_one_letter_code
_entity_poly.pdbx_strand_id
1 'polypeptide(L)'
;MKRVTLLMLMLAATVAYAQKPIKPSTNKILSLWKEGKLAEAKEMADVTIAGEKTSTDGKAWYYRGLVYASLDTTSNDSYKSLATEPLKTAIESFIKADQLGKAGAEYFINDPGNPMPIVKSQQLEMLSNYYLNQGINFIQQDEPNYDASIAALEKTIDFSEKTMKTYSNDTLAYYVLALAAQNAEKYDKAIEASEKYLAKGGKSKDAYILLYQIYNGPKENKEKALEVVREAKVKLPNNSDFPRLEIGLLIDLNRVGEAKTGLEAAVAKEPNDKILRFYLGYANASLKNKDEAIKQYQEALRIDPNYFEAQYYMSQLFLADVDAVSKEINNLGISAADDKKKRELFQKRVKLCEEAIPYLEKTEKMKAPDRDTQIDVLEKLSMMYYYIADDAKEKVVRQKLKQLGVEE
;
A
#
# COMPACT_ATOMS: atom_id res chain seq x y z
N MET A 1 50.79 -41.71 -45.52
CA MET A 1 49.85 -40.71 -44.90
C MET A 1 49.00 -39.94 -45.90
N LYS A 2 48.58 -40.53 -47.03
CA LYS A 2 47.72 -39.88 -48.04
C LYS A 2 46.41 -40.63 -48.35
N ARG A 3 46.02 -41.63 -47.54
CA ARG A 3 44.80 -42.43 -47.75
C ARG A 3 43.77 -42.34 -46.60
N VAL A 4 44.10 -41.64 -45.51
CA VAL A 4 43.15 -41.46 -44.36
C VAL A 4 42.39 -40.16 -44.43
N THR A 5 42.83 -39.14 -45.17
CA THR A 5 42.20 -37.84 -45.33
C THR A 5 41.02 -37.84 -46.32
N LEU A 6 40.89 -38.89 -47.14
CA LEU A 6 39.76 -38.94 -48.12
C LEU A 6 38.54 -39.68 -47.60
N LEU A 7 38.66 -40.41 -46.47
CA LEU A 7 37.48 -41.08 -45.85
C LEU A 7 36.72 -40.19 -44.86
N MET A 8 37.30 -39.10 -44.31
CA MET A 8 36.60 -38.17 -43.44
C MET A 8 35.83 -37.08 -44.20
N LEU A 9 36.13 -36.89 -45.48
CA LEU A 9 35.35 -35.94 -46.33
C LEU A 9 34.13 -36.58 -46.99
N MET A 10 33.97 -37.89 -46.93
CA MET A 10 32.76 -38.60 -47.45
C MET A 10 31.72 -38.88 -46.35
N LEU A 11 32.06 -38.74 -45.05
CA LEU A 11 31.08 -38.92 -43.94
C LEU A 11 30.38 -37.63 -43.54
N ALA A 12 30.78 -36.46 -44.08
CA ALA A 12 30.13 -35.17 -43.87
C ALA A 12 29.08 -34.82 -44.96
N ALA A 13 28.89 -35.70 -45.93
CA ALA A 13 28.00 -35.44 -47.09
C ALA A 13 26.71 -36.30 -47.13
N THR A 14 26.43 -37.01 -46.06
CA THR A 14 25.20 -37.81 -46.02
C THR A 14 24.50 -37.57 -44.70
N VAL A 15 23.69 -36.55 -44.62
CA VAL A 15 22.31 -36.44 -44.07
C VAL A 15 21.84 -35.00 -44.24
N ALA A 16 21.92 -34.44 -45.40
CA ALA A 16 20.95 -33.44 -45.82
C ALA A 16 19.83 -34.22 -46.56
N TYR A 17 19.02 -34.92 -45.81
CA TYR A 17 17.68 -35.20 -46.29
C TYR A 17 17.05 -33.82 -46.49
N ALA A 18 16.95 -33.38 -47.73
CA ALA A 18 16.18 -32.24 -48.14
C ALA A 18 14.72 -32.50 -47.70
N GLN A 19 14.36 -32.07 -46.48
CA GLN A 19 12.95 -31.97 -46.13
C GLN A 19 12.30 -31.16 -47.25
N LYS A 20 11.29 -31.75 -47.88
CA LYS A 20 10.52 -31.02 -48.90
C LYS A 20 10.13 -29.67 -48.31
N PRO A 21 10.40 -28.56 -49.01
CA PRO A 21 10.07 -27.24 -48.48
C PRO A 21 8.61 -27.20 -48.02
N ILE A 22 8.38 -26.81 -46.77
CA ILE A 22 7.04 -26.71 -46.21
C ILE A 22 6.28 -25.68 -47.02
N LYS A 23 5.12 -26.05 -47.56
CA LYS A 23 4.30 -25.13 -48.30
C LYS A 23 3.48 -24.26 -47.32
N PRO A 24 3.56 -22.92 -47.40
CA PRO A 24 2.77 -22.03 -46.58
C PRO A 24 1.25 -22.38 -46.60
N SER A 25 0.62 -22.43 -45.41
CA SER A 25 -0.83 -22.78 -45.35
C SER A 25 -1.44 -22.28 -44.02
N THR A 26 -2.23 -21.24 -44.09
CA THR A 26 -2.97 -20.68 -42.94
C THR A 26 -3.86 -21.72 -42.27
N ASN A 27 -4.61 -22.51 -43.04
CA ASN A 27 -5.53 -23.53 -42.48
C ASN A 27 -4.74 -24.67 -41.78
N LYS A 28 -3.53 -24.99 -42.23
CA LYS A 28 -2.72 -26.06 -41.63
C LYS A 28 -2.16 -25.63 -40.28
N ILE A 29 -1.85 -24.31 -40.06
CA ILE A 29 -1.46 -23.79 -38.75
C ILE A 29 -2.54 -24.12 -37.73
N LEU A 30 -3.82 -23.79 -38.02
CA LEU A 30 -4.92 -24.02 -37.10
C LEU A 30 -5.16 -25.51 -36.84
N SER A 31 -5.07 -26.36 -37.88
CA SER A 31 -5.21 -27.82 -37.71
C SER A 31 -4.17 -28.38 -36.74
N LEU A 32 -2.89 -28.08 -36.98
CA LEU A 32 -1.78 -28.52 -36.12
C LEU A 32 -1.90 -28.01 -34.70
N TRP A 33 -2.29 -26.73 -34.51
CA TRP A 33 -2.53 -26.15 -33.21
C TRP A 33 -3.66 -26.86 -32.46
N LYS A 34 -4.79 -27.14 -33.11
CA LYS A 34 -5.92 -27.91 -32.53
C LYS A 34 -5.53 -29.34 -32.16
N GLU A 35 -4.64 -29.96 -32.92
CA GLU A 35 -4.09 -31.29 -32.65
C GLU A 35 -3.05 -31.29 -31.50
N GLY A 36 -2.72 -30.14 -30.94
CA GLY A 36 -1.67 -30.01 -29.91
C GLY A 36 -0.25 -30.21 -30.41
N LYS A 37 -0.05 -30.24 -31.72
CA LYS A 37 1.28 -30.42 -32.39
C LYS A 37 1.99 -29.06 -32.47
N LEU A 38 2.37 -28.49 -31.30
CA LEU A 38 2.86 -27.12 -31.24
C LEU A 38 4.17 -26.87 -31.97
N ALA A 39 5.08 -27.88 -32.05
CA ALA A 39 6.34 -27.76 -32.80
C ALA A 39 6.07 -27.60 -34.32
N GLU A 40 5.24 -28.47 -34.88
CA GLU A 40 4.87 -28.43 -36.29
C GLU A 40 4.00 -27.20 -36.60
N ALA A 41 3.11 -26.80 -35.66
CA ALA A 41 2.29 -25.61 -35.80
C ALA A 41 3.14 -24.33 -35.85
N LYS A 42 4.18 -24.22 -35.00
CA LYS A 42 5.17 -23.14 -35.00
C LYS A 42 5.91 -23.05 -36.33
N GLU A 43 6.47 -24.16 -36.79
CA GLU A 43 7.20 -24.20 -38.06
C GLU A 43 6.29 -23.79 -39.23
N MET A 44 5.07 -24.33 -39.30
CA MET A 44 4.09 -23.95 -40.32
C MET A 44 3.72 -22.47 -40.23
N ALA A 45 3.53 -21.92 -39.02
CA ALA A 45 3.21 -20.53 -38.82
C ALA A 45 4.30 -19.59 -39.31
N ASP A 46 5.56 -19.88 -38.95
CA ASP A 46 6.71 -19.06 -39.33
C ASP A 46 6.95 -19.09 -40.84
N VAL A 47 6.86 -20.26 -41.47
CA VAL A 47 6.94 -20.39 -42.94
C VAL A 47 5.78 -19.66 -43.63
N THR A 48 4.57 -19.71 -43.06
CA THR A 48 3.38 -19.10 -43.66
C THR A 48 3.48 -17.57 -43.65
N ILE A 49 3.91 -16.94 -42.57
CA ILE A 49 4.07 -15.48 -42.53
C ILE A 49 5.28 -14.97 -43.34
N ALA A 50 6.24 -15.84 -43.64
CA ALA A 50 7.39 -15.53 -44.53
C ALA A 50 7.05 -15.68 -46.00
N GLY A 51 5.94 -16.33 -46.34
CA GLY A 51 5.54 -16.56 -47.71
C GLY A 51 4.99 -15.30 -48.40
N GLU A 52 5.47 -15.00 -49.61
CA GLU A 52 5.13 -13.77 -50.35
C GLU A 52 3.61 -13.51 -50.46
N LYS A 53 2.82 -14.56 -50.70
CA LYS A 53 1.36 -14.47 -50.86
C LYS A 53 0.57 -14.53 -49.53
N THR A 54 1.19 -15.02 -48.47
CA THR A 54 0.56 -15.30 -47.19
C THR A 54 1.02 -14.34 -46.05
N SER A 55 2.08 -13.58 -46.28
CA SER A 55 2.59 -12.57 -45.33
C SER A 55 1.61 -11.44 -45.05
N THR A 56 0.66 -11.19 -45.96
CA THR A 56 -0.42 -10.18 -45.80
C THR A 56 -1.75 -10.78 -45.34
N ASP A 57 -1.80 -12.09 -45.03
CA ASP A 57 -3.00 -12.73 -44.48
C ASP A 57 -3.07 -12.52 -42.96
N GLY A 58 -3.90 -11.57 -42.51
CA GLY A 58 -4.12 -11.28 -41.10
C GLY A 58 -4.53 -12.51 -40.27
N LYS A 59 -5.21 -13.50 -40.92
CA LYS A 59 -5.60 -14.76 -40.25
C LYS A 59 -4.38 -15.66 -39.98
N ALA A 60 -3.38 -15.66 -40.86
CA ALA A 60 -2.13 -16.38 -40.62
C ALA A 60 -1.38 -15.81 -39.40
N TRP A 61 -1.30 -14.48 -39.30
CA TRP A 61 -0.70 -13.81 -38.16
C TRP A 61 -1.49 -14.07 -36.85
N TYR A 62 -2.81 -14.03 -36.90
CA TYR A 62 -3.64 -14.40 -35.76
C TYR A 62 -3.37 -15.83 -35.26
N TYR A 63 -3.35 -16.81 -36.15
CA TYR A 63 -3.06 -18.20 -35.78
C TYR A 63 -1.63 -18.39 -35.27
N ARG A 64 -0.65 -17.64 -35.83
CA ARG A 64 0.70 -17.59 -35.27
C ARG A 64 0.68 -17.08 -33.84
N GLY A 65 -0.06 -16.03 -33.55
CA GLY A 65 -0.25 -15.51 -32.19
C GLY A 65 -0.76 -16.58 -31.23
N LEU A 66 -1.77 -17.36 -31.60
CA LEU A 66 -2.29 -18.48 -30.80
C LEU A 66 -1.25 -19.57 -30.54
N VAL A 67 -0.48 -19.95 -31.56
CA VAL A 67 0.60 -20.95 -31.41
C VAL A 67 1.63 -20.49 -30.41
N TYR A 68 2.14 -19.26 -30.53
CA TYR A 68 3.14 -18.71 -29.63
C TYR A 68 2.62 -18.44 -28.22
N ALA A 69 1.35 -18.05 -28.06
CA ALA A 69 0.70 -17.97 -26.75
C ALA A 69 0.61 -19.36 -26.09
N SER A 70 0.32 -20.40 -26.88
CA SER A 70 0.31 -21.78 -26.38
C SER A 70 1.71 -22.28 -25.98
N LEU A 71 2.76 -21.82 -26.64
CA LEU A 71 4.17 -22.11 -26.25
C LEU A 71 4.55 -21.42 -24.93
N ASP A 72 4.02 -20.23 -24.66
CA ASP A 72 4.26 -19.53 -23.38
C ASP A 72 3.50 -20.19 -22.21
N THR A 73 2.30 -20.68 -22.47
CA THR A 73 1.40 -21.23 -21.43
C THR A 73 1.54 -22.74 -21.20
N THR A 74 2.30 -23.46 -22.04
CA THR A 74 2.44 -24.92 -21.93
C THR A 74 3.21 -25.35 -20.70
N SER A 75 2.80 -26.44 -20.06
CA SER A 75 3.57 -27.12 -19.03
C SER A 75 4.64 -28.09 -19.58
N ASN A 76 4.59 -28.38 -20.89
CA ASN A 76 5.53 -29.32 -21.53
C ASN A 76 6.86 -28.66 -21.84
N ASP A 77 7.90 -29.09 -21.14
CA ASP A 77 9.27 -28.52 -21.27
C ASP A 77 9.85 -28.64 -22.67
N SER A 78 9.50 -29.71 -23.44
CA SER A 78 9.90 -29.85 -24.83
C SER A 78 9.38 -28.74 -25.73
N TYR A 79 8.20 -28.18 -25.40
CA TYR A 79 7.63 -27.07 -26.14
C TYR A 79 8.13 -25.72 -25.66
N LYS A 80 8.41 -25.56 -24.35
CA LYS A 80 8.97 -24.32 -23.78
C LYS A 80 10.27 -23.90 -24.45
N SER A 81 11.10 -24.87 -24.83
CA SER A 81 12.42 -24.64 -25.49
C SER A 81 12.32 -24.17 -26.93
N LEU A 82 11.13 -24.25 -27.56
CA LEU A 82 10.95 -23.95 -28.99
C LEU A 82 11.01 -22.45 -29.32
N ALA A 83 10.83 -21.59 -28.34
CA ALA A 83 10.85 -20.13 -28.53
C ALA A 83 11.44 -19.42 -27.30
N THR A 84 12.25 -18.38 -27.52
CA THR A 84 12.92 -17.65 -26.44
C THR A 84 11.99 -16.65 -25.76
N GLU A 85 11.16 -15.93 -26.53
CA GLU A 85 10.20 -14.92 -26.05
C GLU A 85 8.81 -15.19 -26.66
N PRO A 86 8.16 -16.33 -26.31
CA PRO A 86 6.94 -16.73 -26.97
C PRO A 86 5.79 -15.74 -26.79
N LEU A 87 5.62 -15.17 -25.61
CA LEU A 87 4.57 -14.17 -25.34
C LEU A 87 4.75 -12.90 -26.18
N LYS A 88 5.97 -12.39 -26.28
CA LYS A 88 6.27 -11.22 -27.11
C LYS A 88 5.95 -11.48 -28.59
N THR A 89 6.36 -12.65 -29.10
CA THR A 89 6.05 -13.06 -30.46
C THR A 89 4.54 -13.23 -30.70
N ALA A 90 3.79 -13.71 -29.69
CA ALA A 90 2.35 -13.78 -29.76
C ALA A 90 1.73 -12.37 -29.86
N ILE A 91 2.13 -11.46 -29.00
CA ILE A 91 1.66 -10.06 -28.99
C ILE A 91 1.92 -9.39 -30.35
N GLU A 92 3.14 -9.44 -30.83
CA GLU A 92 3.51 -8.89 -32.14
C GLU A 92 2.65 -9.48 -33.28
N SER A 93 2.36 -10.78 -33.20
CA SER A 93 1.53 -11.47 -34.18
C SER A 93 0.05 -11.02 -34.11
N PHE A 94 -0.51 -10.85 -32.93
CA PHE A 94 -1.87 -10.31 -32.77
C PHE A 94 -1.98 -8.86 -33.25
N ILE A 95 -1.00 -8.01 -32.92
CA ILE A 95 -0.95 -6.64 -33.42
C ILE A 95 -0.87 -6.61 -34.95
N LYS A 96 -0.03 -7.46 -35.55
CA LYS A 96 0.10 -7.53 -36.99
C LYS A 96 -1.17 -8.05 -37.65
N ALA A 97 -1.86 -9.01 -37.05
CA ALA A 97 -3.16 -9.48 -37.51
C ALA A 97 -4.20 -8.35 -37.58
N ASP A 98 -4.23 -7.47 -36.57
CA ASP A 98 -5.13 -6.30 -36.54
C ASP A 98 -4.78 -5.28 -37.61
N GLN A 99 -3.49 -5.02 -37.84
CA GLN A 99 -3.03 -4.09 -38.89
C GLN A 99 -3.37 -4.57 -40.30
N LEU A 100 -3.36 -5.88 -40.54
CA LEU A 100 -3.62 -6.50 -41.83
C LEU A 100 -5.11 -6.83 -42.05
N GLY A 101 -5.88 -6.89 -40.97
CA GLY A 101 -7.33 -7.12 -41.03
C GLY A 101 -8.09 -5.91 -41.58
N LYS A 102 -9.26 -6.15 -42.15
CA LYS A 102 -10.20 -5.08 -42.45
C LYS A 102 -10.68 -4.48 -41.12
N ALA A 103 -10.95 -3.18 -41.09
CA ALA A 103 -11.47 -2.51 -39.89
C ALA A 103 -12.70 -3.27 -39.34
N GLY A 104 -12.62 -3.75 -38.10
CA GLY A 104 -13.66 -4.57 -37.46
C GLY A 104 -13.66 -6.06 -37.85
N ALA A 105 -12.63 -6.58 -38.54
CA ALA A 105 -12.52 -8.00 -38.81
C ALA A 105 -12.31 -8.80 -37.52
N GLU A 106 -13.26 -9.64 -37.18
CA GLU A 106 -13.12 -10.65 -36.14
C GLU A 106 -12.60 -11.95 -36.76
N TYR A 107 -11.51 -12.47 -36.19
CA TYR A 107 -11.08 -13.82 -36.48
C TYR A 107 -11.76 -14.79 -35.50
N PHE A 108 -12.21 -15.94 -35.96
CA PHE A 108 -12.89 -16.90 -35.11
C PHE A 108 -12.42 -18.33 -35.38
N ILE A 109 -12.56 -19.15 -34.37
CA ILE A 109 -12.23 -20.55 -34.37
C ILE A 109 -13.54 -21.32 -34.19
N ASN A 110 -13.85 -22.16 -35.15
CA ASN A 110 -14.96 -23.13 -35.01
C ASN A 110 -14.49 -24.29 -34.12
N ASP A 111 -15.18 -24.49 -33.02
CA ASP A 111 -14.99 -25.65 -32.15
C ASP A 111 -16.15 -26.61 -32.36
N PRO A 112 -15.89 -27.88 -32.77
CA PRO A 112 -16.99 -28.87 -32.99
C PRO A 112 -17.84 -29.14 -31.74
N GLY A 113 -17.30 -28.91 -30.55
CA GLY A 113 -17.99 -29.03 -29.27
C GLY A 113 -18.77 -27.80 -28.82
N ASN A 114 -18.65 -26.68 -29.53
CA ASN A 114 -19.32 -25.42 -29.20
C ASN A 114 -20.15 -24.96 -30.42
N PRO A 115 -21.47 -24.78 -30.28
CA PRO A 115 -22.34 -24.33 -31.39
C PRO A 115 -22.03 -22.88 -31.82
N MET A 116 -21.35 -22.10 -30.99
CA MET A 116 -20.92 -20.72 -31.28
C MET A 116 -19.41 -20.67 -31.52
N PRO A 117 -18.93 -20.05 -32.64
CA PRO A 117 -17.51 -19.89 -32.85
C PRO A 117 -16.90 -18.97 -31.78
N ILE A 118 -15.71 -19.33 -31.29
CA ILE A 118 -14.93 -18.48 -30.36
C ILE A 118 -14.28 -17.38 -31.19
N VAL A 119 -14.66 -16.14 -30.92
CA VAL A 119 -14.11 -14.97 -31.61
C VAL A 119 -12.76 -14.55 -31.01
N LYS A 120 -11.96 -13.80 -31.79
CA LYS A 120 -10.63 -13.35 -31.39
C LYS A 120 -10.63 -12.61 -30.05
N SER A 121 -11.56 -11.68 -29.85
CA SER A 121 -11.68 -10.91 -28.60
C SER A 121 -11.82 -11.82 -27.38
N GLN A 122 -12.65 -12.86 -27.46
CA GLN A 122 -12.81 -13.85 -26.38
C GLN A 122 -11.53 -14.68 -26.16
N GLN A 123 -10.83 -15.06 -27.23
CA GLN A 123 -9.55 -15.79 -27.11
C GLN A 123 -8.47 -14.94 -26.39
N LEU A 124 -8.37 -13.65 -26.74
CA LEU A 124 -7.44 -12.74 -26.10
C LEU A 124 -7.79 -12.53 -24.62
N GLU A 125 -9.09 -12.40 -24.31
CA GLU A 125 -9.54 -12.26 -22.93
C GLU A 125 -9.29 -13.54 -22.11
N MET A 126 -9.50 -14.72 -22.68
CA MET A 126 -9.17 -16.00 -22.03
C MET A 126 -7.67 -16.13 -21.73
N LEU A 127 -6.80 -15.71 -22.64
CA LEU A 127 -5.34 -15.70 -22.41
C LEU A 127 -4.93 -14.71 -21.33
N SER A 128 -5.51 -13.50 -21.36
CA SER A 128 -5.25 -12.51 -20.31
C SER A 128 -5.71 -12.99 -18.94
N ASN A 129 -6.89 -13.59 -18.86
CA ASN A 129 -7.41 -14.20 -17.63
C ASN A 129 -6.57 -15.39 -17.15
N TYR A 130 -5.95 -16.15 -18.06
CA TYR A 130 -5.02 -17.21 -17.67
C TYR A 130 -3.84 -16.63 -16.86
N TYR A 131 -3.18 -15.58 -17.35
CA TYR A 131 -2.07 -14.95 -16.63
C TYR A 131 -2.53 -14.28 -15.33
N LEU A 132 -3.69 -13.62 -15.33
CA LEU A 132 -4.29 -13.04 -14.14
C LEU A 132 -4.49 -14.10 -13.04
N ASN A 133 -5.10 -15.23 -13.42
CA ASN A 133 -5.34 -16.32 -12.48
C ASN A 133 -4.04 -16.96 -11.97
N GLN A 134 -3.00 -17.06 -12.80
CA GLN A 134 -1.67 -17.47 -12.35
C GLN A 134 -1.14 -16.53 -11.27
N GLY A 135 -1.25 -15.21 -11.48
CA GLY A 135 -0.83 -14.21 -10.50
C GLY A 135 -1.60 -14.32 -9.18
N ILE A 136 -2.91 -14.50 -9.25
CA ILE A 136 -3.76 -14.69 -8.06
C ILE A 136 -3.40 -15.99 -7.34
N ASN A 137 -3.22 -17.08 -8.07
CA ASN A 137 -2.87 -18.38 -7.49
C ASN A 137 -1.55 -18.36 -6.73
N PHE A 138 -0.54 -17.61 -7.21
CA PHE A 138 0.74 -17.48 -6.51
C PHE A 138 0.62 -16.77 -5.15
N ILE A 139 -0.35 -15.88 -4.99
CA ILE A 139 -0.63 -15.21 -3.70
C ILE A 139 -1.40 -16.13 -2.74
N GLN A 140 -2.25 -17.04 -3.29
CA GLN A 140 -3.14 -17.90 -2.51
C GLN A 140 -2.50 -19.22 -2.06
N GLN A 141 -1.23 -19.44 -2.35
CA GLN A 141 -0.48 -20.61 -1.86
C GLN A 141 -0.26 -20.52 -0.34
N ASP A 142 -0.04 -21.65 0.31
CA ASP A 142 0.32 -21.71 1.73
C ASP A 142 1.58 -20.88 2.02
N GLU A 143 2.54 -20.89 1.10
CA GLU A 143 3.70 -20.00 1.05
C GLU A 143 3.57 -19.11 -0.19
N PRO A 144 3.06 -17.87 -0.06
CA PRO A 144 2.85 -16.98 -1.19
C PRO A 144 4.12 -16.64 -1.95
N ASN A 145 4.08 -16.76 -3.28
CA ASN A 145 5.20 -16.36 -4.14
C ASN A 145 4.86 -15.03 -4.84
N TYR A 146 5.12 -13.93 -4.14
CA TYR A 146 4.80 -12.59 -4.63
C TYR A 146 5.56 -12.20 -5.89
N ASP A 147 6.81 -12.65 -6.05
CA ASP A 147 7.60 -12.36 -7.26
C ASP A 147 7.03 -13.04 -8.49
N ALA A 148 6.63 -14.30 -8.37
CA ALA A 148 5.97 -15.02 -9.46
C ALA A 148 4.59 -14.41 -9.76
N SER A 149 3.85 -13.97 -8.74
CA SER A 149 2.60 -13.24 -8.91
C SER A 149 2.80 -11.95 -9.69
N ILE A 150 3.76 -11.12 -9.30
CA ILE A 150 4.09 -9.87 -9.98
C ILE A 150 4.40 -10.15 -11.46
N ALA A 151 5.27 -11.12 -11.75
CA ALA A 151 5.63 -11.46 -13.12
C ALA A 151 4.43 -11.91 -13.98
N ALA A 152 3.51 -12.70 -13.41
CA ALA A 152 2.30 -13.13 -14.10
C ALA A 152 1.32 -11.98 -14.35
N LEU A 153 1.18 -11.07 -13.38
CA LEU A 153 0.31 -9.90 -13.49
C LEU A 153 0.85 -8.87 -14.48
N GLU A 154 2.17 -8.68 -14.53
CA GLU A 154 2.82 -7.85 -15.56
C GLU A 154 2.58 -8.43 -16.97
N LYS A 155 2.63 -9.77 -17.13
CA LYS A 155 2.24 -10.42 -18.38
C LYS A 155 0.77 -10.14 -18.73
N THR A 156 -0.13 -10.19 -17.76
CA THR A 156 -1.56 -9.86 -17.94
C THR A 156 -1.72 -8.45 -18.50
N ILE A 157 -1.08 -7.49 -17.87
CA ILE A 157 -1.17 -6.06 -18.21
C ILE A 157 -0.55 -5.81 -19.57
N ASP A 158 0.68 -6.27 -19.80
CA ASP A 158 1.40 -6.09 -21.07
C ASP A 158 0.63 -6.70 -22.25
N PHE A 159 0.09 -7.90 -22.05
CA PHE A 159 -0.72 -8.59 -23.06
C PHE A 159 -2.02 -7.83 -23.35
N SER A 160 -2.78 -7.47 -22.31
CA SER A 160 -4.07 -6.82 -22.47
C SER A 160 -3.95 -5.41 -23.07
N GLU A 161 -3.02 -4.60 -22.59
CA GLU A 161 -2.84 -3.23 -23.10
C GLU A 161 -2.39 -3.18 -24.56
N LYS A 162 -1.60 -4.15 -24.99
CA LYS A 162 -1.10 -4.22 -26.37
C LYS A 162 -2.06 -4.87 -27.37
N THR A 163 -2.91 -5.77 -26.92
CA THR A 163 -3.73 -6.60 -27.81
C THR A 163 -5.24 -6.35 -27.74
N MET A 164 -5.71 -5.66 -26.70
CA MET A 164 -7.13 -5.40 -26.49
C MET A 164 -7.40 -3.91 -26.33
N LYS A 165 -8.51 -3.43 -26.88
CA LYS A 165 -8.98 -2.04 -26.66
C LYS A 165 -9.57 -1.87 -25.26
N THR A 166 -10.23 -2.90 -24.76
CA THR A 166 -10.83 -2.97 -23.43
C THR A 166 -10.61 -4.36 -22.88
N TYR A 167 -10.33 -4.45 -21.60
CA TYR A 167 -10.20 -5.71 -20.87
C TYR A 167 -11.06 -5.65 -19.61
N SER A 168 -11.94 -6.66 -19.43
CA SER A 168 -12.94 -6.66 -18.35
C SER A 168 -12.31 -6.64 -16.95
N ASN A 169 -11.14 -7.25 -16.77
CA ASN A 169 -10.44 -7.37 -15.51
C ASN A 169 -9.19 -6.46 -15.40
N ASP A 170 -9.11 -5.40 -16.21
CA ASP A 170 -7.98 -4.49 -16.26
C ASP A 170 -7.69 -3.86 -14.87
N THR A 171 -8.71 -3.32 -14.22
CA THR A 171 -8.57 -2.78 -12.86
C THR A 171 -8.19 -3.86 -11.85
N LEU A 172 -8.72 -5.08 -11.95
CA LEU A 172 -8.37 -6.17 -11.04
C LEU A 172 -6.89 -6.55 -11.15
N ALA A 173 -6.34 -6.61 -12.37
CA ALA A 173 -4.93 -6.93 -12.58
C ALA A 173 -4.00 -5.92 -11.88
N TYR A 174 -4.28 -4.63 -12.00
CA TYR A 174 -3.52 -3.59 -11.29
C TYR A 174 -3.69 -3.64 -9.77
N TYR A 175 -4.91 -3.91 -9.29
CA TYR A 175 -5.16 -4.03 -7.86
C TYR A 175 -4.39 -5.20 -7.23
N VAL A 176 -4.44 -6.37 -7.85
CA VAL A 176 -3.71 -7.55 -7.37
C VAL A 176 -2.20 -7.34 -7.47
N LEU A 177 -1.72 -6.68 -8.54
CA LEU A 177 -0.30 -6.31 -8.68
C LEU A 177 0.15 -5.38 -7.54
N ALA A 178 -0.66 -4.40 -7.16
CA ALA A 178 -0.35 -3.50 -6.05
C ALA A 178 -0.20 -4.27 -4.74
N LEU A 179 -1.11 -5.19 -4.44
CA LEU A 179 -1.05 -6.04 -3.25
C LEU A 179 0.17 -6.96 -3.26
N ALA A 180 0.45 -7.62 -4.38
CA ALA A 180 1.62 -8.50 -4.50
C ALA A 180 2.92 -7.72 -4.31
N ALA A 181 3.03 -6.54 -4.94
CA ALA A 181 4.20 -5.69 -4.85
C ALA A 181 4.41 -5.12 -3.44
N GLN A 182 3.34 -4.74 -2.72
CA GLN A 182 3.42 -4.32 -1.32
C GLN A 182 3.97 -5.43 -0.44
N ASN A 183 3.43 -6.66 -0.58
CA ASN A 183 3.86 -7.79 0.23
C ASN A 183 5.28 -8.27 -0.13
N ALA A 184 5.74 -8.00 -1.35
CA ALA A 184 7.13 -8.21 -1.77
C ALA A 184 8.06 -7.04 -1.40
N GLU A 185 7.57 -6.04 -0.65
CA GLU A 185 8.29 -4.81 -0.28
C GLU A 185 8.79 -3.98 -1.49
N LYS A 186 8.20 -4.21 -2.67
CA LYS A 186 8.47 -3.45 -3.90
C LYS A 186 7.59 -2.20 -3.96
N TYR A 187 7.81 -1.28 -3.02
CA TYR A 187 6.92 -0.15 -2.76
C TYR A 187 6.68 0.76 -3.95
N ASP A 188 7.70 1.05 -4.77
CA ASP A 188 7.52 1.89 -5.96
C ASP A 188 6.57 1.25 -6.99
N LYS A 189 6.69 -0.07 -7.17
CA LYS A 189 5.79 -0.84 -8.04
C LYS A 189 4.37 -0.89 -7.46
N ALA A 190 4.23 -1.05 -6.15
CA ALA A 190 2.93 -1.03 -5.48
C ALA A 190 2.23 0.33 -5.63
N ILE A 191 2.98 1.43 -5.51
CA ILE A 191 2.48 2.80 -5.76
C ILE A 191 2.00 2.92 -7.20
N GLU A 192 2.85 2.62 -8.18
CA GLU A 192 2.51 2.73 -9.60
C GLU A 192 1.25 1.92 -9.94
N ALA A 193 1.17 0.67 -9.47
CA ALA A 193 0.03 -0.19 -9.73
C ALA A 193 -1.25 0.34 -9.08
N SER A 194 -1.18 0.87 -7.85
CA SER A 194 -2.32 1.48 -7.16
C SER A 194 -2.83 2.74 -7.88
N GLU A 195 -1.92 3.61 -8.33
CA GLU A 195 -2.25 4.82 -9.07
C GLU A 195 -2.90 4.48 -10.43
N LYS A 196 -2.38 3.47 -11.13
CA LYS A 196 -2.97 2.94 -12.37
C LYS A 196 -4.37 2.37 -12.13
N TYR A 197 -4.54 1.58 -11.05
CA TYR A 197 -5.85 1.08 -10.64
C TYR A 197 -6.86 2.21 -10.47
N LEU A 198 -6.51 3.25 -9.71
CA LEU A 198 -7.37 4.40 -9.45
C LEU A 198 -7.64 5.21 -10.73
N ALA A 199 -6.63 5.45 -11.58
CA ALA A 199 -6.76 6.16 -12.85
C ALA A 199 -7.69 5.44 -13.84
N LYS A 200 -7.73 4.10 -13.81
CA LYS A 200 -8.65 3.29 -14.60
C LYS A 200 -10.08 3.18 -14.00
N GLY A 201 -10.37 3.95 -12.97
CA GLY A 201 -11.70 4.03 -12.33
C GLY A 201 -11.94 3.03 -11.20
N GLY A 202 -10.90 2.41 -10.68
CA GLY A 202 -10.97 1.59 -9.46
C GLY A 202 -11.46 2.42 -8.28
N LYS A 203 -12.33 1.83 -7.45
CA LYS A 203 -13.01 2.53 -6.33
C LYS A 203 -12.77 1.87 -4.97
N SER A 204 -11.80 0.96 -4.85
CA SER A 204 -11.51 0.31 -3.58
C SER A 204 -10.89 1.29 -2.59
N LYS A 205 -11.43 1.35 -1.37
CA LYS A 205 -10.80 2.06 -0.26
C LYS A 205 -9.41 1.50 0.05
N ASP A 206 -9.22 0.19 -0.18
CA ASP A 206 -7.98 -0.49 0.18
C ASP A 206 -6.79 -0.03 -0.68
N ALA A 207 -7.03 0.41 -1.92
CA ALA A 207 -5.99 1.01 -2.75
C ALA A 207 -5.48 2.34 -2.16
N TYR A 208 -6.37 3.18 -1.63
CA TYR A 208 -5.98 4.40 -0.94
C TYR A 208 -5.30 4.11 0.41
N ILE A 209 -5.77 3.11 1.15
CA ILE A 209 -5.13 2.66 2.40
C ILE A 209 -3.72 2.14 2.13
N LEU A 210 -3.52 1.35 1.06
CA LEU A 210 -2.22 0.85 0.64
C LEU A 210 -1.26 2.01 0.34
N LEU A 211 -1.68 2.99 -0.47
CA LEU A 211 -0.88 4.17 -0.76
C LEU A 211 -0.53 4.97 0.51
N TYR A 212 -1.53 5.19 1.39
CA TYR A 212 -1.32 5.83 2.68
C TYR A 212 -0.27 5.09 3.52
N GLN A 213 -0.40 3.77 3.66
CA GLN A 213 0.53 2.95 4.45
C GLN A 213 1.96 3.01 3.91
N ILE A 214 2.12 2.97 2.58
CA ILE A 214 3.44 3.04 1.97
C ILE A 214 4.06 4.43 2.16
N TYR A 215 3.31 5.50 1.93
CA TYR A 215 3.84 6.86 2.07
C TYR A 215 4.08 7.25 3.53
N ASN A 216 3.20 6.84 4.45
CA ASN A 216 3.37 7.15 5.88
C ASN A 216 4.42 6.26 6.57
N GLY A 217 4.64 5.04 6.08
CA GLY A 217 5.60 4.09 6.62
C GLY A 217 6.91 4.07 5.82
N PRO A 218 7.13 3.07 4.92
CA PRO A 218 8.45 2.86 4.29
C PRO A 218 9.02 4.04 3.51
N LYS A 219 8.16 4.91 2.99
CA LYS A 219 8.61 6.11 2.24
C LYS A 219 8.79 7.34 3.11
N GLU A 220 8.35 7.30 4.38
CA GLU A 220 8.43 8.41 5.35
C GLU A 220 7.96 9.77 4.80
N ASN A 221 7.00 9.76 3.88
CA ASN A 221 6.48 10.94 3.20
C ASN A 221 5.04 11.26 3.64
N LYS A 222 4.92 11.83 4.84
CA LYS A 222 3.62 12.16 5.45
C LYS A 222 2.83 13.18 4.65
N GLU A 223 3.47 14.10 3.94
CA GLU A 223 2.77 15.07 3.08
C GLU A 223 2.10 14.34 1.90
N LYS A 224 2.78 13.39 1.27
CA LYS A 224 2.18 12.60 0.20
C LYS A 224 1.07 11.69 0.71
N ALA A 225 1.25 11.11 1.90
CA ALA A 225 0.19 10.35 2.57
C ALA A 225 -1.06 11.23 2.81
N LEU A 226 -0.87 12.49 3.22
CA LEU A 226 -1.96 13.45 3.42
C LEU A 226 -2.69 13.80 2.10
N GLU A 227 -1.96 13.98 1.00
CA GLU A 227 -2.56 14.18 -0.32
C GLU A 227 -3.46 13.01 -0.71
N VAL A 228 -2.96 11.77 -0.57
CA VAL A 228 -3.70 10.53 -0.87
C VAL A 228 -4.97 10.43 -0.02
N VAL A 229 -4.88 10.69 1.28
CA VAL A 229 -6.03 10.65 2.19
C VAL A 229 -7.07 11.71 1.84
N ARG A 230 -6.64 12.92 1.45
CA ARG A 230 -7.54 14.00 1.01
C ARG A 230 -8.26 13.66 -0.30
N GLU A 231 -7.56 13.06 -1.24
CA GLU A 231 -8.18 12.55 -2.47
C GLU A 231 -9.21 11.47 -2.15
N ALA A 232 -8.86 10.50 -1.30
CA ALA A 232 -9.76 9.44 -0.87
C ALA A 232 -11.04 9.97 -0.22
N LYS A 233 -10.96 11.01 0.62
CA LYS A 233 -12.14 11.67 1.22
C LYS A 233 -13.08 12.25 0.16
N VAL A 234 -12.54 12.83 -0.90
CA VAL A 234 -13.36 13.39 -2.00
C VAL A 234 -14.01 12.28 -2.83
N LYS A 235 -13.26 11.21 -3.11
CA LYS A 235 -13.73 10.08 -3.94
C LYS A 235 -14.67 9.14 -3.18
N LEU A 236 -14.50 9.02 -1.87
CA LEU A 236 -15.23 8.09 -0.98
C LEU A 236 -15.82 8.83 0.23
N PRO A 237 -16.76 9.77 0.03
CA PRO A 237 -17.20 10.71 1.08
C PRO A 237 -17.93 10.04 2.25
N ASN A 238 -18.44 8.83 2.06
CA ASN A 238 -19.13 8.06 3.10
C ASN A 238 -18.20 7.18 3.95
N ASN A 239 -16.89 7.17 3.65
CA ASN A 239 -15.92 6.41 4.43
C ASN A 239 -15.43 7.23 5.62
N SER A 240 -15.57 6.68 6.84
CA SER A 240 -15.19 7.36 8.09
C SER A 240 -13.70 7.22 8.44
N ASP A 241 -12.96 6.33 7.76
CA ASP A 241 -11.55 6.08 8.07
C ASP A 241 -10.66 7.27 7.64
N PHE A 242 -10.89 7.80 6.43
CA PHE A 242 -10.04 8.85 5.87
C PHE A 242 -10.05 10.17 6.64
N PRO A 243 -11.19 10.68 7.16
CA PRO A 243 -11.18 11.84 8.05
C PRO A 243 -10.29 11.62 9.29
N ARG A 244 -10.29 10.43 9.88
CA ARG A 244 -9.46 10.10 11.05
C ARG A 244 -7.99 10.00 10.69
N LEU A 245 -7.66 9.39 9.54
CA LEU A 245 -6.27 9.34 9.03
C LEU A 245 -5.74 10.74 8.72
N GLU A 246 -6.55 11.62 8.13
CA GLU A 246 -6.16 13.02 7.88
C GLU A 246 -5.83 13.74 9.18
N ILE A 247 -6.68 13.61 10.21
CA ILE A 247 -6.44 14.23 11.52
C ILE A 247 -5.12 13.74 12.11
N GLY A 248 -4.86 12.42 12.09
CA GLY A 248 -3.60 11.85 12.57
C GLY A 248 -2.38 12.44 11.84
N LEU A 249 -2.41 12.45 10.51
CA LEU A 249 -1.32 13.03 9.71
C LEU A 249 -1.11 14.52 9.96
N LEU A 250 -2.18 15.30 10.12
CA LEU A 250 -2.09 16.73 10.40
C LEU A 250 -1.47 17.01 11.78
N ILE A 251 -1.76 16.17 12.78
CA ILE A 251 -1.12 16.24 14.09
C ILE A 251 0.37 15.90 13.96
N ASP A 252 0.70 14.82 13.27
CA ASP A 252 2.07 14.38 13.05
C ASP A 252 2.92 15.41 12.28
N LEU A 253 2.29 16.14 11.36
CA LEU A 253 2.90 17.24 10.59
C LEU A 253 2.91 18.58 11.36
N ASN A 254 2.48 18.60 12.63
CA ASN A 254 2.32 19.81 13.43
C ASN A 254 1.37 20.88 12.80
N ARG A 255 0.44 20.44 11.94
CA ARG A 255 -0.59 21.29 11.29
C ARG A 255 -1.88 21.31 12.13
N VAL A 256 -1.72 21.58 13.44
CA VAL A 256 -2.76 21.40 14.46
C VAL A 256 -3.99 22.26 14.19
N GLY A 257 -3.83 23.45 13.61
CA GLY A 257 -4.96 24.33 13.25
C GLY A 257 -5.92 23.70 12.24
N GLU A 258 -5.36 23.00 11.24
CA GLU A 258 -6.16 22.25 10.24
C GLU A 258 -6.82 21.01 10.87
N ALA A 259 -6.05 20.29 11.71
CA ALA A 259 -6.58 19.14 12.45
C ALA A 259 -7.79 19.51 13.32
N LYS A 260 -7.75 20.66 14.00
CA LYS A 260 -8.85 21.14 14.84
C LYS A 260 -10.17 21.26 14.07
N THR A 261 -10.15 21.88 12.89
CA THR A 261 -11.35 22.02 12.05
C THR A 261 -11.95 20.66 11.68
N GLY A 262 -11.10 19.70 11.30
CA GLY A 262 -11.53 18.33 11.01
C GLY A 262 -12.11 17.62 12.24
N LEU A 263 -11.49 17.80 13.39
CA LEU A 263 -11.92 17.24 14.67
C LEU A 263 -13.29 17.81 15.13
N GLU A 264 -13.50 19.10 14.99
CA GLU A 264 -14.80 19.74 15.31
C GLU A 264 -15.92 19.14 14.48
N ALA A 265 -15.68 18.95 13.17
CA ALA A 265 -16.64 18.30 12.29
C ALA A 265 -16.87 16.82 12.63
N ALA A 266 -15.81 16.08 13.00
CA ALA A 266 -15.90 14.68 13.39
C ALA A 266 -16.66 14.52 14.72
N VAL A 267 -16.35 15.33 15.73
CA VAL A 267 -17.05 15.34 17.02
C VAL A 267 -18.53 15.70 16.87
N ALA A 268 -18.88 16.60 15.94
CA ALA A 268 -20.27 16.93 15.66
C ALA A 268 -21.07 15.73 15.12
N LYS A 269 -20.43 14.86 14.35
CA LYS A 269 -21.03 13.62 13.82
C LYS A 269 -21.06 12.49 14.85
N GLU A 270 -19.99 12.35 15.62
CA GLU A 270 -19.78 11.27 16.58
C GLU A 270 -19.51 11.87 17.99
N PRO A 271 -20.50 12.48 18.66
CA PRO A 271 -20.29 13.26 19.89
C PRO A 271 -19.85 12.42 21.08
N ASN A 272 -20.06 11.11 21.05
CA ASN A 272 -19.69 10.17 22.10
C ASN A 272 -18.42 9.33 21.76
N ASP A 273 -17.62 9.76 20.80
CA ASP A 273 -16.31 9.16 20.55
C ASP A 273 -15.26 9.82 21.46
N LYS A 274 -14.78 9.07 22.47
CA LYS A 274 -13.77 9.55 23.43
C LYS A 274 -12.45 9.91 22.77
N ILE A 275 -12.09 9.24 21.67
CA ILE A 275 -10.82 9.45 20.96
C ILE A 275 -10.87 10.79 20.22
N LEU A 276 -11.96 11.06 19.51
CA LEU A 276 -12.15 12.36 18.84
C LEU A 276 -12.19 13.52 19.85
N ARG A 277 -12.86 13.34 21.00
CA ARG A 277 -12.86 14.32 22.10
C ARG A 277 -11.45 14.57 22.63
N PHE A 278 -10.68 13.50 22.88
CA PHE A 278 -9.30 13.61 23.32
C PHE A 278 -8.45 14.41 22.32
N TYR A 279 -8.47 14.05 21.03
CA TYR A 279 -7.68 14.77 20.03
C TYR A 279 -8.12 16.21 19.84
N LEU A 280 -9.41 16.52 19.98
CA LEU A 280 -9.88 17.91 19.96
C LEU A 280 -9.38 18.69 21.19
N GLY A 281 -9.31 18.05 22.35
CA GLY A 281 -8.67 18.60 23.55
C GLY A 281 -7.18 18.86 23.31
N TYR A 282 -6.46 17.89 22.75
CA TYR A 282 -5.03 18.03 22.39
C TYR A 282 -4.79 19.18 21.40
N ALA A 283 -5.61 19.28 20.35
CA ALA A 283 -5.49 20.37 19.39
C ALA A 283 -5.74 21.75 20.04
N ASN A 284 -6.73 21.87 20.91
CA ASN A 284 -6.98 23.10 21.64
C ASN A 284 -5.84 23.44 22.61
N ALA A 285 -5.26 22.46 23.32
CA ALA A 285 -4.11 22.62 24.19
C ALA A 285 -2.89 23.16 23.41
N SER A 286 -2.59 22.56 22.28
CA SER A 286 -1.48 22.97 21.39
C SER A 286 -1.65 24.39 20.85
N LEU A 287 -2.90 24.80 20.61
CA LEU A 287 -3.25 26.17 20.20
C LEU A 287 -3.42 27.15 21.38
N LYS A 288 -3.06 26.72 22.61
CA LYS A 288 -3.17 27.51 23.85
C LYS A 288 -4.60 27.89 24.26
N ASN A 289 -5.60 27.17 23.74
CA ASN A 289 -7.01 27.32 24.13
C ASN A 289 -7.31 26.42 25.33
N LYS A 290 -6.73 26.74 26.51
CA LYS A 290 -6.73 25.89 27.72
C LYS A 290 -8.13 25.47 28.18
N ASP A 291 -9.07 26.41 28.25
CA ASP A 291 -10.41 26.14 28.78
C ASP A 291 -11.17 25.14 27.88
N GLU A 292 -11.09 25.32 26.56
CA GLU A 292 -11.73 24.39 25.62
C GLU A 292 -11.01 23.02 25.62
N ALA A 293 -9.68 22.99 25.80
CA ALA A 293 -8.95 21.73 25.96
C ALA A 293 -9.43 20.94 27.18
N ILE A 294 -9.57 21.60 28.33
CA ILE A 294 -10.08 20.99 29.58
C ILE A 294 -11.49 20.43 29.34
N LYS A 295 -12.38 21.21 28.74
CA LYS A 295 -13.74 20.77 28.44
C LYS A 295 -13.78 19.52 27.58
N GLN A 296 -12.95 19.45 26.53
CA GLN A 296 -12.92 18.30 25.64
C GLN A 296 -12.31 17.06 26.34
N TYR A 297 -11.29 17.19 27.18
CA TYR A 297 -10.77 16.11 28.00
C TYR A 297 -11.80 15.62 29.03
N GLN A 298 -12.54 16.53 29.65
CA GLN A 298 -13.63 16.17 30.57
C GLN A 298 -14.74 15.41 29.87
N GLU A 299 -15.10 15.79 28.65
CA GLU A 299 -16.06 15.02 27.84
C GLU A 299 -15.53 13.63 27.47
N ALA A 300 -14.25 13.51 27.13
CA ALA A 300 -13.63 12.20 26.90
C ALA A 300 -13.70 11.30 28.16
N LEU A 301 -13.42 11.88 29.34
CA LEU A 301 -13.50 11.19 30.64
C LEU A 301 -14.94 10.92 31.11
N ARG A 302 -15.92 11.72 30.68
CA ARG A 302 -17.33 11.42 30.91
C ARG A 302 -17.79 10.19 30.13
N ILE A 303 -17.25 10.01 28.92
CA ILE A 303 -17.54 8.83 28.07
C ILE A 303 -16.80 7.60 28.60
N ASP A 304 -15.54 7.74 28.95
CA ASP A 304 -14.71 6.69 29.56
C ASP A 304 -13.92 7.24 30.75
N PRO A 305 -14.39 7.02 31.99
CA PRO A 305 -13.72 7.49 33.20
C PRO A 305 -12.30 6.95 33.41
N ASN A 306 -11.94 5.87 32.71
CA ASN A 306 -10.64 5.22 32.81
C ASN A 306 -9.73 5.53 31.59
N TYR A 307 -10.08 6.54 30.80
CA TYR A 307 -9.30 6.92 29.64
C TYR A 307 -8.03 7.69 30.09
N PHE A 308 -6.94 6.93 30.23
CA PHE A 308 -5.66 7.41 30.80
C PHE A 308 -5.15 8.65 30.08
N GLU A 309 -5.10 8.65 28.75
CA GLU A 309 -4.54 9.73 27.95
C GLU A 309 -5.24 11.07 28.21
N ALA A 310 -6.57 11.06 28.27
CA ALA A 310 -7.32 12.29 28.54
C ALA A 310 -7.01 12.85 29.95
N GLN A 311 -6.93 11.99 30.95
CA GLN A 311 -6.59 12.39 32.33
C GLN A 311 -5.13 12.88 32.42
N TYR A 312 -4.20 12.17 31.79
CA TYR A 312 -2.78 12.55 31.74
C TYR A 312 -2.56 13.89 31.07
N TYR A 313 -3.07 14.08 29.84
CA TYR A 313 -2.90 15.35 29.11
C TYR A 313 -3.64 16.51 29.78
N MET A 314 -4.76 16.26 30.45
CA MET A 314 -5.42 17.26 31.27
C MET A 314 -4.54 17.70 32.44
N SER A 315 -3.86 16.78 33.13
CA SER A 315 -2.92 17.13 34.21
C SER A 315 -1.74 17.97 33.70
N GLN A 316 -1.24 17.71 32.49
CA GLN A 316 -0.16 18.48 31.87
C GLN A 316 -0.53 19.97 31.67
N LEU A 317 -1.83 20.28 31.41
CA LEU A 317 -2.27 21.67 31.27
C LEU A 317 -2.13 22.48 32.54
N PHE A 318 -2.33 21.84 33.69
CA PHE A 318 -2.14 22.49 35.00
C PHE A 318 -0.65 22.59 35.37
N LEU A 319 0.13 21.58 35.04
CA LEU A 319 1.58 21.60 35.23
C LEU A 319 2.28 22.70 34.43
N ALA A 320 1.82 22.99 33.23
CA ALA A 320 2.39 24.04 32.39
C ALA A 320 2.37 25.43 33.06
N ASP A 321 1.35 25.73 33.88
CA ASP A 321 1.28 26.98 34.63
C ASP A 321 2.29 26.99 35.79
N VAL A 322 2.51 25.86 36.47
CA VAL A 322 3.54 25.70 37.52
C VAL A 322 4.92 25.89 36.93
N ASP A 323 5.20 25.28 35.78
CA ASP A 323 6.46 25.38 35.06
C ASP A 323 6.74 26.83 34.62
N ALA A 324 5.71 27.52 34.11
CA ALA A 324 5.85 28.91 33.71
C ALA A 324 6.27 29.82 34.90
N VAL A 325 5.61 29.66 36.04
CA VAL A 325 5.94 30.40 37.25
C VAL A 325 7.32 30.01 37.79
N SER A 326 7.69 28.73 37.76
CA SER A 326 9.00 28.24 38.18
C SER A 326 10.15 28.84 37.31
N LYS A 327 9.94 28.91 36.00
CA LYS A 327 10.89 29.60 35.09
C LYS A 327 11.01 31.09 35.40
N GLU A 328 9.89 31.77 35.71
CA GLU A 328 9.93 33.18 36.09
C GLU A 328 10.73 33.38 37.38
N ILE A 329 10.53 32.53 38.38
CA ILE A 329 11.29 32.55 39.63
C ILE A 329 12.80 32.38 39.35
N ASN A 330 13.19 31.42 38.54
CA ASN A 330 14.58 31.13 38.22
C ASN A 330 15.28 32.24 37.44
N ASN A 331 14.53 33.07 36.73
CA ASN A 331 15.09 34.19 35.96
C ASN A 331 15.27 35.47 36.79
N LEU A 332 14.82 35.53 38.04
CA LEU A 332 14.95 36.70 38.91
C LEU A 332 16.34 36.75 39.53
N GLY A 333 16.88 37.97 39.64
CA GLY A 333 18.18 38.27 40.30
C GLY A 333 18.12 38.21 41.82
N ILE A 334 19.04 38.89 42.48
CA ILE A 334 19.25 38.93 43.93
C ILE A 334 18.96 40.31 44.53
N SER A 335 18.28 41.20 43.80
CA SER A 335 17.90 42.52 44.34
C SER A 335 16.74 42.42 45.33
N ALA A 336 16.60 43.44 46.22
CA ALA A 336 15.47 43.49 47.16
C ALA A 336 14.10 43.51 46.46
N ALA A 337 14.03 44.07 45.24
CA ALA A 337 12.85 44.02 44.40
C ALA A 337 12.58 42.59 43.87
N ASP A 338 13.62 41.89 43.44
CA ASP A 338 13.53 40.49 43.00
C ASP A 338 13.12 39.59 44.16
N ASP A 339 13.63 39.80 45.35
CA ASP A 339 13.27 39.03 46.54
C ASP A 339 11.79 39.18 46.92
N LYS A 340 11.21 40.40 46.76
CA LYS A 340 9.79 40.61 46.96
C LYS A 340 8.99 39.83 45.89
N LYS A 341 9.38 39.96 44.61
CA LYS A 341 8.70 39.30 43.50
C LYS A 341 8.82 37.76 43.61
N LYS A 342 9.94 37.23 44.04
CA LYS A 342 10.13 35.80 44.32
C LYS A 342 9.09 35.28 45.33
N ARG A 343 8.91 35.98 46.43
CA ARG A 343 7.93 35.60 47.49
C ARG A 343 6.51 35.54 46.91
N GLU A 344 6.12 36.53 46.11
CA GLU A 344 4.81 36.53 45.45
C GLU A 344 4.67 35.36 44.49
N LEU A 345 5.68 35.05 43.68
CA LEU A 345 5.67 33.96 42.75
C LEU A 345 5.68 32.56 43.42
N PHE A 346 6.41 32.43 44.55
CA PHE A 346 6.38 31.21 45.37
C PHE A 346 4.95 30.92 45.88
N GLN A 347 4.25 31.95 46.39
CA GLN A 347 2.87 31.79 46.80
C GLN A 347 1.93 31.45 45.65
N LYS A 348 2.16 32.05 44.47
CA LYS A 348 1.43 31.72 43.26
C LYS A 348 1.66 30.29 42.84
N ARG A 349 2.94 29.83 42.87
CA ARG A 349 3.30 28.45 42.52
C ARG A 349 2.66 27.42 43.44
N VAL A 350 2.61 27.68 44.75
CA VAL A 350 1.93 26.81 45.71
C VAL A 350 0.46 26.65 45.34
N LYS A 351 -0.27 27.73 45.05
CA LYS A 351 -1.66 27.66 44.62
C LYS A 351 -1.88 26.83 43.33
N LEU A 352 -0.98 27.05 42.36
CA LEU A 352 -1.05 26.27 41.10
C LEU A 352 -0.74 24.80 41.32
N CYS A 353 0.16 24.45 42.25
CA CYS A 353 0.41 23.07 42.63
C CYS A 353 -0.82 22.43 43.30
N GLU A 354 -1.47 23.16 44.24
CA GLU A 354 -2.71 22.71 44.87
C GLU A 354 -3.81 22.43 43.86
N GLU A 355 -3.90 23.23 42.78
CA GLU A 355 -4.84 23.01 41.68
C GLU A 355 -4.46 21.79 40.81
N ALA A 356 -3.15 21.55 40.56
CA ALA A 356 -2.66 20.48 39.69
C ALA A 356 -2.67 19.10 40.37
N ILE A 357 -2.37 19.02 41.68
CA ILE A 357 -2.24 17.77 42.43
C ILE A 357 -3.43 16.83 42.28
N PRO A 358 -4.70 17.25 42.42
CA PRO A 358 -5.85 16.35 42.29
C PRO A 358 -5.91 15.63 40.94
N TYR A 359 -5.49 16.28 39.87
CA TYR A 359 -5.46 15.69 38.52
C TYR A 359 -4.33 14.65 38.41
N LEU A 360 -3.16 14.95 38.94
CA LEU A 360 -2.03 14.03 38.98
C LEU A 360 -2.30 12.82 39.89
N GLU A 361 -2.87 13.02 41.08
CA GLU A 361 -3.27 11.92 41.98
C GLU A 361 -4.28 10.99 41.32
N LYS A 362 -5.19 11.55 40.50
CA LYS A 362 -6.14 10.77 39.75
C LYS A 362 -5.45 9.97 38.63
N THR A 363 -4.51 10.62 37.93
CA THR A 363 -3.71 9.95 36.86
C THR A 363 -2.85 8.82 37.45
N GLU A 364 -2.24 9.03 38.60
CA GLU A 364 -1.40 8.03 39.29
C GLU A 364 -2.19 6.77 39.66
N LYS A 365 -3.46 6.89 40.00
CA LYS A 365 -4.35 5.76 40.32
C LYS A 365 -4.83 4.98 39.09
N MET A 366 -4.65 5.52 37.92
CA MET A 366 -4.99 4.85 36.65
C MET A 366 -3.83 3.96 36.21
N LYS A 367 -4.14 2.93 35.39
CA LYS A 367 -3.12 2.08 34.82
C LYS A 367 -2.40 2.86 33.69
N ALA A 368 -1.14 3.22 33.92
CA ALA A 368 -0.29 3.82 32.88
C ALA A 368 -0.04 2.82 31.73
N PRO A 369 0.15 3.29 30.49
CA PRO A 369 0.43 2.44 29.33
C PRO A 369 1.77 1.72 29.45
N ASP A 370 2.75 2.34 30.08
CA ASP A 370 4.12 1.83 30.26
C ASP A 370 4.75 2.35 31.56
N ARG A 371 5.92 1.77 31.90
CA ARG A 371 6.69 2.11 33.09
C ARG A 371 7.20 3.54 33.10
N ASP A 372 7.64 4.05 31.94
CA ASP A 372 8.24 5.37 31.85
C ASP A 372 7.18 6.46 32.07
N THR A 373 6.00 6.28 31.52
CA THR A 373 4.84 7.15 31.79
C THR A 373 4.44 7.13 33.27
N GLN A 374 4.49 5.96 33.92
CA GLN A 374 4.22 5.86 35.36
C GLN A 374 5.26 6.63 36.19
N ILE A 375 6.54 6.53 35.83
CA ILE A 375 7.64 7.28 36.47
C ILE A 375 7.41 8.77 36.29
N ASP A 376 7.12 9.24 35.08
CA ASP A 376 6.86 10.64 34.76
C ASP A 376 5.75 11.25 35.65
N VAL A 377 4.64 10.53 35.84
CA VAL A 377 3.54 10.98 36.71
C VAL A 377 3.99 11.07 38.17
N LEU A 378 4.75 10.10 38.66
CA LEU A 378 5.24 10.07 40.04
C LEU A 378 6.30 11.16 40.29
N GLU A 379 7.20 11.41 39.38
CA GLU A 379 8.19 12.50 39.47
C GLU A 379 7.51 13.87 39.55
N LYS A 380 6.48 14.10 38.72
CA LYS A 380 5.69 15.31 38.77
C LYS A 380 4.93 15.47 40.09
N LEU A 381 4.33 14.38 40.60
CA LEU A 381 3.70 14.41 41.94
C LEU A 381 4.71 14.71 43.04
N SER A 382 5.88 14.07 43.02
CA SER A 382 6.96 14.35 43.98
C SER A 382 7.36 15.83 43.98
N MET A 383 7.57 16.38 42.80
CA MET A 383 7.89 17.81 42.63
C MET A 383 6.78 18.72 43.14
N MET A 384 5.50 18.40 42.89
CA MET A 384 4.36 19.21 43.39
C MET A 384 4.31 19.19 44.93
N TYR A 385 4.43 18.00 45.55
CA TYR A 385 4.43 17.89 47.00
C TYR A 385 5.62 18.62 47.66
N TYR A 386 6.82 18.55 47.06
CA TYR A 386 7.97 19.35 47.47
C TYR A 386 7.64 20.86 47.43
N TYR A 387 7.01 21.36 46.39
CA TYR A 387 6.69 22.80 46.27
C TYR A 387 5.65 23.29 47.29
N ILE A 388 4.76 22.43 47.77
CA ILE A 388 3.78 22.76 48.79
C ILE A 388 4.22 22.36 50.20
N ALA A 389 5.44 21.83 50.35
CA ALA A 389 6.03 21.33 51.60
C ALA A 389 5.18 20.21 52.29
N ASP A 390 4.62 19.30 51.48
CA ASP A 390 3.94 18.08 51.97
C ASP A 390 4.96 16.90 51.98
N ASP A 391 5.89 16.94 52.92
CA ASP A 391 6.96 15.95 53.05
C ASP A 391 6.43 14.51 53.24
N ALA A 392 5.25 14.36 53.84
CA ALA A 392 4.67 13.05 54.10
C ALA A 392 4.23 12.37 52.75
N LYS A 393 3.55 13.10 51.90
CA LYS A 393 3.10 12.59 50.58
C LYS A 393 4.29 12.47 49.63
N GLU A 394 5.22 13.42 49.64
CA GLU A 394 6.43 13.34 48.83
C GLU A 394 7.21 12.03 49.11
N LYS A 395 7.45 11.71 50.42
CA LYS A 395 8.11 10.48 50.82
C LYS A 395 7.43 9.22 50.30
N VAL A 396 6.10 9.17 50.30
CA VAL A 396 5.34 8.05 49.76
C VAL A 396 5.56 7.89 48.25
N VAL A 397 5.54 8.99 47.51
CA VAL A 397 5.78 8.98 46.08
C VAL A 397 7.21 8.58 45.73
N ARG A 398 8.20 9.08 46.47
CA ARG A 398 9.60 8.66 46.31
C ARG A 398 9.82 7.17 46.58
N GLN A 399 9.12 6.59 47.54
CA GLN A 399 9.16 5.15 47.74
C GLN A 399 8.62 4.36 46.54
N LYS A 400 7.55 4.84 45.90
CA LYS A 400 7.04 4.23 44.68
C LYS A 400 8.03 4.33 43.53
N LEU A 401 8.68 5.49 43.34
CA LEU A 401 9.74 5.67 42.34
C LEU A 401 10.91 4.69 42.56
N LYS A 402 11.35 4.55 43.81
CA LYS A 402 12.41 3.58 44.17
C LYS A 402 12.00 2.13 43.84
N GLN A 403 10.74 1.75 44.06
CA GLN A 403 10.24 0.42 43.68
C GLN A 403 10.25 0.21 42.14
N LEU A 404 10.16 1.29 41.37
CA LEU A 404 10.29 1.28 39.92
C LEU A 404 11.75 1.38 39.48
N GLY A 405 12.74 1.37 40.39
CA GLY A 405 14.17 1.40 40.09
C GLY A 405 14.67 2.78 39.70
N VAL A 406 14.01 3.86 40.12
CA VAL A 406 14.53 5.23 40.01
C VAL A 406 15.35 5.50 41.26
N GLU A 407 16.67 5.68 41.10
CA GLU A 407 17.59 6.08 42.18
C GLU A 407 17.51 7.60 42.39
N GLU A 408 17.71 8.06 43.66
CA GLU A 408 17.68 9.48 44.05
C GLU A 408 18.88 10.26 43.53
#